data_5188c4fa3453b76d1ea90a06838eea6e
#
_entry.id   5188c4fa3453b76d1ea90a06838eea6e
#
_cell.length_a   1.000
_cell.length_b   1.000
_cell.length_c   1.000
_cell.angle_alpha   90.00
_cell.angle_beta   90.00
_cell.angle_gamma   90.00
#
_symmetry.space_group_name_H-M   'P 1'
#
loop_
_entity.id
_entity.type
_entity.pdbx_description
1 polymer ?
#
loop_
_entity_poly.entity_id
_entity_poly.type
_entity_poly.pdbx_seq_one_letter_code
_entity_poly.pdbx_strand_id
1 'polypeptide(L)'
;MATKEELLQYTSVIDEKKDVLNDTALYLWENAETAFTEFKSAAYLCDVLRKEGFEVTENLTGIATAFSGRFGHGKPVIGVLGEYDALAGLQQVGGSVTKQLIKGKICGQGCGHNLLGMGSLAAAIAIKHYLEETGREGTVIFFGTPGEEGGSGKAFMARDGAFDELDMALCWHPDSSNYVRYRSGLANYQIKYIFDGQAAHAGATPHLGRSALDAVELMNVGVQFLREHMPDDYRVHYAITDTGGFSPNVVQPHAEVLYLIRATTNPEVKALYERVNDIAKGAALMTGTKEHHEFIKACSNIVLNLPLEEVMQGVMEAIEPPRATEEEQAFCRELIKTFPAESGADPERPIHDELLPLSPHALSHGSSDVGDASWVCPTVQCGTATWPFHTPGHSWQATSMGTTEWAMSNARYAGKVMAGTAIQAIEDPEILKKAWADYRQSCPNGYDAPIPKDVKPRAITKL
;
A
#
# COMPACT_ATOMS: atom_id res chain seq x y z
N MET A 1 -7.06 30.65 2.40
CA MET A 1 -7.36 29.39 3.11
C MET A 1 -8.82 29.36 3.51
N ALA A 2 -9.50 28.24 3.26
CA ALA A 2 -10.89 28.03 3.66
C ALA A 2 -11.02 27.96 5.19
N THR A 3 -12.12 28.52 5.74
CA THR A 3 -12.45 28.46 7.17
C THR A 3 -12.96 27.06 7.57
N LYS A 4 -13.08 26.81 8.88
CA LYS A 4 -13.70 25.58 9.40
C LYS A 4 -15.13 25.39 8.85
N GLU A 5 -15.93 26.43 8.82
CA GLU A 5 -17.30 26.39 8.33
C GLU A 5 -17.36 26.03 6.84
N GLU A 6 -16.48 26.61 6.03
CA GLU A 6 -16.40 26.32 4.59
C GLU A 6 -15.92 24.88 4.36
N LEU A 7 -14.92 24.38 5.10
CA LEU A 7 -14.46 23.01 5.02
C LEU A 7 -15.59 22.02 5.35
N LEU A 8 -16.35 22.27 6.42
CA LEU A 8 -17.50 21.45 6.79
C LEU A 8 -18.59 21.50 5.74
N GLN A 9 -18.88 22.67 5.16
CA GLN A 9 -19.87 22.83 4.08
C GLN A 9 -19.47 22.00 2.86
N TYR A 10 -18.29 22.22 2.29
CA TYR A 10 -17.88 21.55 1.05
C TYR A 10 -17.64 20.05 1.20
N THR A 11 -17.32 19.57 2.39
CA THR A 11 -17.16 18.14 2.66
C THR A 11 -18.46 17.44 3.08
N SER A 12 -19.57 18.17 3.31
CA SER A 12 -20.86 17.59 3.71
C SER A 12 -21.47 16.66 2.67
N VAL A 13 -21.14 16.85 1.39
CA VAL A 13 -21.56 15.96 0.31
C VAL A 13 -21.18 14.50 0.56
N ILE A 14 -20.12 14.25 1.33
CA ILE A 14 -19.72 12.89 1.73
C ILE A 14 -20.79 12.25 2.64
N ASP A 15 -21.41 13.02 3.53
CA ASP A 15 -22.51 12.53 4.37
C ASP A 15 -23.79 12.30 3.55
N GLU A 16 -24.06 13.16 2.59
CA GLU A 16 -25.21 13.02 1.66
C GLU A 16 -25.06 11.77 0.77
N LYS A 17 -23.83 11.42 0.41
CA LYS A 17 -23.48 10.22 -0.38
C LYS A 17 -23.19 8.98 0.46
N LYS A 18 -23.50 9.00 1.75
CA LYS A 18 -23.19 7.91 2.71
C LYS A 18 -23.56 6.53 2.16
N ASP A 19 -24.76 6.38 1.60
CA ASP A 19 -25.25 5.08 1.14
C ASP A 19 -24.41 4.54 -0.03
N VAL A 20 -24.14 5.36 -1.04
CA VAL A 20 -23.29 4.98 -2.19
C VAL A 20 -21.88 4.63 -1.74
N LEU A 21 -21.32 5.37 -0.79
CA LEU A 21 -19.98 5.13 -0.26
C LEU A 21 -19.93 3.85 0.56
N ASN A 22 -20.89 3.62 1.45
CA ASN A 22 -20.98 2.39 2.23
C ASN A 22 -21.18 1.17 1.33
N ASP A 23 -22.09 1.26 0.32
CA ASP A 23 -22.28 0.20 -0.67
C ASP A 23 -20.99 -0.11 -1.43
N THR A 24 -20.18 0.93 -1.73
CA THR A 24 -18.88 0.74 -2.36
C THR A 24 -17.92 -0.05 -1.46
N ALA A 25 -17.78 0.33 -0.19
CA ALA A 25 -16.93 -0.39 0.76
C ALA A 25 -17.36 -1.85 0.92
N LEU A 26 -18.67 -2.09 1.02
CA LEU A 26 -19.23 -3.44 1.16
C LEU A 26 -19.05 -4.27 -0.12
N TYR A 27 -19.23 -3.67 -1.31
CA TYR A 27 -19.00 -4.36 -2.57
C TYR A 27 -17.54 -4.81 -2.72
N LEU A 28 -16.58 -3.92 -2.44
CA LEU A 28 -15.15 -4.24 -2.45
C LEU A 28 -14.79 -5.32 -1.42
N TRP A 29 -15.42 -5.28 -0.25
CA TRP A 29 -15.23 -6.29 0.79
C TRP A 29 -15.79 -7.66 0.37
N GLU A 30 -16.97 -7.69 -0.24
CA GLU A 30 -17.61 -8.92 -0.71
C GLU A 30 -16.89 -9.54 -1.91
N ASN A 31 -16.35 -8.72 -2.80
CA ASN A 31 -15.64 -9.13 -4.00
C ASN A 31 -14.12 -8.99 -3.86
N ALA A 32 -13.59 -9.30 -2.67
CA ALA A 32 -12.15 -9.27 -2.41
C ALA A 32 -11.35 -10.06 -3.48
N GLU A 33 -10.37 -9.42 -4.10
CA GLU A 33 -9.53 -9.95 -5.17
C GLU A 33 -8.08 -9.59 -4.89
N THR A 34 -7.14 -10.50 -5.17
CA THR A 34 -5.72 -10.27 -4.90
C THR A 34 -5.04 -9.44 -5.99
N ALA A 35 -3.81 -8.99 -5.72
CA ALA A 35 -3.02 -8.10 -6.57
C ALA A 35 -3.08 -8.45 -8.07
N PHE A 36 -3.43 -7.46 -8.89
CA PHE A 36 -3.60 -7.52 -10.35
C PHE A 36 -4.68 -8.49 -10.86
N THR A 37 -5.58 -8.92 -9.97
CA THR A 37 -6.77 -9.71 -10.33
C THR A 37 -8.08 -9.04 -9.89
N GLU A 38 -8.03 -7.76 -9.54
CA GLU A 38 -9.11 -6.95 -8.95
C GLU A 38 -10.13 -6.49 -10.02
N PHE A 39 -10.52 -7.37 -10.96
CA PHE A 39 -11.35 -7.00 -12.11
C PHE A 39 -12.75 -6.52 -11.73
N LYS A 40 -13.39 -7.15 -10.73
CA LYS A 40 -14.72 -6.76 -10.29
C LYS A 40 -14.67 -5.46 -9.50
N SER A 41 -13.68 -5.32 -8.63
CA SER A 41 -13.46 -4.14 -7.82
C SER A 41 -13.18 -2.92 -8.68
N ALA A 42 -12.29 -3.05 -9.68
CA ALA A 42 -11.96 -1.99 -10.63
C ALA A 42 -13.18 -1.58 -11.47
N ALA A 43 -13.91 -2.56 -12.03
CA ALA A 43 -15.11 -2.28 -12.83
C ALA A 43 -16.19 -1.55 -12.02
N TYR A 44 -16.43 -1.97 -10.78
CA TYR A 44 -17.40 -1.32 -9.91
C TYR A 44 -17.02 0.13 -9.60
N LEU A 45 -15.77 0.39 -9.23
CA LEU A 45 -15.28 1.74 -8.97
C LEU A 45 -15.36 2.64 -10.21
N CYS A 46 -15.01 2.11 -11.39
CA CYS A 46 -15.18 2.81 -12.67
C CYS A 46 -16.64 3.21 -12.93
N ASP A 47 -17.57 2.30 -12.65
CA ASP A 47 -19.00 2.57 -12.83
C ASP A 47 -19.53 3.63 -11.84
N VAL A 48 -19.07 3.61 -10.59
CA VAL A 48 -19.42 4.65 -9.60
C VAL A 48 -18.86 6.00 -10.04
N LEU A 49 -17.59 6.07 -10.46
CA LEU A 49 -16.98 7.31 -10.96
C LEU A 49 -17.72 7.89 -12.16
N ARG A 50 -18.14 7.06 -13.13
CA ARG A 50 -18.96 7.52 -14.28
C ARG A 50 -20.29 8.08 -13.84
N LYS A 51 -20.98 7.42 -12.90
CA LYS A 51 -22.25 7.91 -12.33
C LYS A 51 -22.08 9.22 -11.59
N GLU A 52 -20.94 9.42 -10.94
CA GLU A 52 -20.58 10.68 -10.29
C GLU A 52 -20.03 11.74 -11.27
N GLY A 53 -20.01 11.46 -12.58
CA GLY A 53 -19.66 12.43 -13.62
C GLY A 53 -18.17 12.60 -13.90
N PHE A 54 -17.34 11.64 -13.50
CA PHE A 54 -15.91 11.62 -13.86
C PHE A 54 -15.69 11.05 -15.26
N GLU A 55 -14.70 11.57 -15.96
CA GLU A 55 -14.17 10.96 -17.19
C GLU A 55 -13.22 9.82 -16.78
N VAL A 56 -13.59 8.58 -17.13
CA VAL A 56 -12.88 7.38 -16.69
C VAL A 56 -12.00 6.84 -17.82
N THR A 57 -10.71 6.64 -17.52
CA THR A 57 -9.73 5.94 -18.35
C THR A 57 -9.36 4.62 -17.69
N GLU A 58 -9.66 3.50 -18.35
CA GLU A 58 -9.34 2.14 -17.88
C GLU A 58 -8.00 1.65 -18.45
N ASN A 59 -7.46 0.58 -17.89
CA ASN A 59 -6.20 -0.04 -18.33
C ASN A 59 -5.01 0.95 -18.32
N LEU A 60 -4.98 1.77 -17.25
CA LEU A 60 -4.00 2.84 -17.11
C LEU A 60 -2.58 2.25 -17.07
N THR A 61 -1.66 2.84 -17.85
CA THR A 61 -0.27 2.35 -18.00
C THR A 61 -0.15 0.87 -18.43
N GLY A 62 -1.21 0.30 -19.02
CA GLY A 62 -1.23 -1.09 -19.47
C GLY A 62 -1.48 -2.12 -18.35
N ILE A 63 -1.87 -1.68 -17.17
CA ILE A 63 -2.30 -2.55 -16.06
C ILE A 63 -3.82 -2.71 -16.15
N ALA A 64 -4.29 -3.93 -16.39
CA ALA A 64 -5.70 -4.21 -16.71
C ALA A 64 -6.69 -3.77 -15.62
N THR A 65 -6.27 -3.74 -14.38
CA THR A 65 -7.11 -3.35 -13.24
C THR A 65 -6.83 -1.92 -12.75
N ALA A 66 -5.82 -1.21 -13.32
CA ALA A 66 -5.60 0.20 -13.00
C ALA A 66 -6.47 1.12 -13.87
N PHE A 67 -6.95 2.21 -13.29
CA PHE A 67 -7.78 3.20 -13.96
C PHE A 67 -7.62 4.57 -13.34
N SER A 68 -8.14 5.60 -14.02
CA SER A 68 -8.29 6.93 -13.44
C SER A 68 -9.67 7.50 -13.73
N GLY A 69 -10.16 8.36 -12.84
CA GLY A 69 -11.36 9.16 -13.02
C GLY A 69 -11.01 10.63 -12.89
N ARG A 70 -11.18 11.42 -13.96
CA ARG A 70 -10.79 12.83 -14.03
C ARG A 70 -12.01 13.73 -13.99
N PHE A 71 -11.91 14.84 -13.26
CA PHE A 71 -12.90 15.93 -13.29
C PHE A 71 -12.21 17.29 -13.17
N GLY A 72 -12.82 18.31 -13.81
CA GLY A 72 -12.30 19.68 -13.78
C GLY A 72 -11.26 19.96 -14.85
N HIS A 73 -10.71 21.16 -14.82
CA HIS A 73 -9.69 21.63 -15.77
C HIS A 73 -8.78 22.68 -15.11
N GLY A 74 -7.60 22.87 -15.72
CA GLY A 74 -6.62 23.81 -15.18
C GLY A 74 -5.84 23.27 -13.98
N LYS A 75 -5.19 24.18 -13.29
CA LYS A 75 -4.31 23.90 -12.15
C LYS A 75 -4.93 24.40 -10.84
N PRO A 76 -4.61 23.80 -9.69
CA PRO A 76 -3.71 22.63 -9.54
C PRO A 76 -4.36 21.31 -9.99
N VAL A 77 -3.53 20.32 -10.35
CA VAL A 77 -3.96 18.93 -10.59
C VAL A 77 -3.68 18.12 -9.33
N ILE A 78 -4.74 17.62 -8.72
CA ILE A 78 -4.70 16.89 -7.45
C ILE A 78 -5.03 15.43 -7.69
N GLY A 79 -4.08 14.53 -7.37
CA GLY A 79 -4.28 13.09 -7.39
C GLY A 79 -4.83 12.57 -6.07
N VAL A 80 -5.82 11.68 -6.13
CA VAL A 80 -6.32 10.92 -4.98
C VAL A 80 -6.08 9.45 -5.26
N LEU A 81 -5.24 8.80 -4.44
CA LEU A 81 -4.86 7.39 -4.63
C LEU A 81 -5.83 6.47 -3.89
N GLY A 82 -6.40 5.49 -4.58
CA GLY A 82 -7.35 4.52 -4.04
C GLY A 82 -6.89 3.09 -4.28
N GLU A 83 -6.63 2.34 -3.22
CA GLU A 83 -6.31 0.92 -3.21
C GLU A 83 -7.58 0.09 -2.99
N TYR A 84 -7.61 -1.16 -3.50
CA TYR A 84 -8.78 -2.05 -3.40
C TYR A 84 -8.43 -3.53 -3.52
N ASP A 85 -7.14 -3.88 -3.57
CA ASP A 85 -6.70 -5.27 -3.54
C ASP A 85 -6.83 -5.90 -2.15
N ALA A 86 -6.77 -7.22 -2.09
CA ALA A 86 -7.03 -8.02 -0.90
C ALA A 86 -5.93 -9.06 -0.66
N LEU A 87 -5.93 -9.60 0.55
CA LEU A 87 -4.97 -10.60 1.01
C LEU A 87 -5.52 -12.02 0.94
N ALA A 88 -4.69 -12.94 0.47
CA ALA A 88 -4.99 -14.37 0.47
C ALA A 88 -5.13 -14.94 1.89
N GLY A 89 -6.03 -15.90 2.08
CA GLY A 89 -6.21 -16.62 3.34
C GLY A 89 -6.94 -15.83 4.44
N LEU A 90 -7.38 -14.59 4.17
CA LEU A 90 -8.03 -13.72 5.15
C LEU A 90 -9.55 -13.56 4.94
N GLN A 91 -10.19 -14.54 4.28
CA GLN A 91 -11.66 -14.57 4.20
C GLN A 91 -12.26 -14.69 5.62
N GLN A 92 -13.18 -13.80 5.94
CA GLN A 92 -13.79 -13.70 7.28
C GLN A 92 -15.22 -13.18 7.18
N VAL A 93 -16.10 -13.59 8.08
CA VAL A 93 -17.43 -12.97 8.23
C VAL A 93 -17.26 -11.56 8.79
N GLY A 94 -17.87 -10.57 8.14
CA GLY A 94 -17.82 -9.18 8.56
C GLY A 94 -18.61 -8.92 9.84
N GLY A 95 -18.20 -7.97 10.66
CA GLY A 95 -18.88 -7.60 11.88
C GLY A 95 -18.94 -8.71 12.93
N SER A 96 -17.97 -9.64 12.94
CA SER A 96 -17.92 -10.76 13.86
C SER A 96 -16.76 -10.63 14.85
N VAL A 97 -17.00 -10.88 16.13
CA VAL A 97 -15.96 -10.95 17.18
C VAL A 97 -15.32 -12.33 17.29
N THR A 98 -15.63 -13.25 16.37
CA THR A 98 -15.07 -14.59 16.32
C THR A 98 -14.55 -14.90 14.92
N LYS A 99 -13.47 -15.71 14.83
CA LYS A 99 -12.94 -16.15 13.54
C LYS A 99 -13.90 -17.10 12.86
N GLN A 100 -14.47 -16.67 11.73
CA GLN A 100 -15.44 -17.44 10.95
C GLN A 100 -15.12 -17.30 9.46
N LEU A 101 -14.59 -18.36 8.87
CA LEU A 101 -14.23 -18.37 7.45
C LEU A 101 -15.48 -18.42 6.55
N ILE A 102 -15.51 -17.61 5.50
CA ILE A 102 -16.55 -17.67 4.47
C ILE A 102 -16.23 -18.80 3.49
N LYS A 103 -17.09 -19.83 3.47
CA LYS A 103 -16.91 -20.97 2.57
C LYS A 103 -16.91 -20.53 1.11
N GLY A 104 -15.90 -20.98 0.35
CA GLY A 104 -15.75 -20.69 -1.08
C GLY A 104 -15.04 -19.37 -1.40
N LYS A 105 -14.70 -18.54 -0.42
CA LYS A 105 -13.78 -17.41 -0.59
C LYS A 105 -12.36 -17.82 -0.18
N ILE A 106 -11.36 -17.22 -0.82
CA ILE A 106 -9.93 -17.53 -0.59
C ILE A 106 -9.11 -16.31 -0.15
N CYS A 107 -9.69 -15.12 -0.21
CA CYS A 107 -9.06 -13.85 0.18
C CYS A 107 -10.04 -12.96 0.93
N GLY A 108 -9.53 -11.93 1.58
CA GLY A 108 -10.31 -10.95 2.34
C GLY A 108 -9.55 -9.66 2.57
N GLN A 109 -10.28 -8.61 2.96
CA GLN A 109 -9.81 -7.23 3.13
C GLN A 109 -9.06 -7.04 4.47
N GLY A 110 -7.98 -7.80 4.66
CA GLY A 110 -7.21 -7.81 5.92
C GLY A 110 -6.32 -6.58 6.13
N CYS A 111 -6.15 -5.73 5.12
CA CYS A 111 -5.51 -4.41 5.21
C CYS A 111 -6.52 -3.25 5.11
N GLY A 112 -7.81 -3.56 4.88
CA GLY A 112 -8.87 -2.56 4.82
C GLY A 112 -8.90 -1.75 3.53
N HIS A 113 -8.35 -2.24 2.43
CA HIS A 113 -8.34 -1.52 1.15
C HIS A 113 -9.75 -1.31 0.57
N ASN A 114 -10.75 -2.08 0.98
CA ASN A 114 -12.15 -1.78 0.70
C ASN A 114 -12.59 -0.42 1.30
N LEU A 115 -12.11 -0.09 2.49
CA LEU A 115 -12.32 1.20 3.14
C LEU A 115 -11.46 2.29 2.49
N LEU A 116 -10.19 1.96 2.15
CA LEU A 116 -9.26 2.88 1.52
C LEU A 116 -9.80 3.35 0.16
N GLY A 117 -10.23 2.44 -0.69
CA GLY A 117 -10.83 2.77 -2.00
C GLY A 117 -12.07 3.65 -1.86
N MET A 118 -12.94 3.35 -0.89
CA MET A 118 -14.15 4.13 -0.62
C MET A 118 -13.83 5.53 -0.08
N GLY A 119 -12.92 5.66 0.90
CA GLY A 119 -12.54 6.95 1.47
C GLY A 119 -11.85 7.86 0.45
N SER A 120 -11.02 7.27 -0.43
CA SER A 120 -10.41 8.00 -1.55
C SER A 120 -11.45 8.44 -2.59
N LEU A 121 -12.45 7.60 -2.89
CA LEU A 121 -13.58 7.96 -3.75
C LEU A 121 -14.37 9.12 -3.14
N ALA A 122 -14.65 9.08 -1.84
CA ALA A 122 -15.32 10.14 -1.12
C ALA A 122 -14.58 11.48 -1.23
N ALA A 123 -13.24 11.47 -1.10
CA ALA A 123 -12.42 12.66 -1.29
C ALA A 123 -12.54 13.23 -2.70
N ALA A 124 -12.42 12.39 -3.73
CA ALA A 124 -12.55 12.82 -5.13
C ALA A 124 -13.91 13.45 -5.42
N ILE A 125 -15.00 12.84 -4.91
CA ILE A 125 -16.37 13.38 -5.04
C ILE A 125 -16.49 14.75 -4.35
N ALA A 126 -15.94 14.92 -3.16
CA ALA A 126 -16.02 16.19 -2.44
C ALA A 126 -15.18 17.30 -3.11
N ILE A 127 -13.99 16.98 -3.62
CA ILE A 127 -13.17 17.94 -4.38
C ILE A 127 -13.92 18.35 -5.67
N LYS A 128 -14.51 17.39 -6.39
CA LYS A 128 -15.35 17.67 -7.56
C LYS A 128 -16.49 18.62 -7.19
N HIS A 129 -17.25 18.31 -6.14
CA HIS A 129 -18.36 19.14 -5.67
C HIS A 129 -17.91 20.57 -5.38
N TYR A 130 -16.79 20.74 -4.67
CA TYR A 130 -16.19 22.04 -4.41
C TYR A 130 -15.87 22.82 -5.70
N LEU A 131 -15.27 22.17 -6.71
CA LEU A 131 -14.96 22.81 -7.98
C LEU A 131 -16.23 23.22 -8.76
N GLU A 132 -17.29 22.41 -8.70
CA GLU A 132 -18.60 22.71 -9.32
C GLU A 132 -19.29 23.90 -8.63
N GLU A 133 -19.35 23.90 -7.30
CA GLU A 133 -20.04 24.98 -6.56
C GLU A 133 -19.34 26.32 -6.67
N THR A 134 -18.01 26.32 -6.66
CA THR A 134 -17.24 27.57 -6.66
C THR A 134 -16.89 28.07 -8.04
N GLY A 135 -16.94 27.22 -9.06
CA GLY A 135 -16.48 27.52 -10.42
C GLY A 135 -14.99 27.80 -10.52
N ARG A 136 -14.19 27.39 -9.52
CA ARG A 136 -12.73 27.56 -9.54
C ARG A 136 -12.07 26.63 -10.54
N GLU A 137 -10.97 27.09 -11.11
CA GLU A 137 -10.06 26.21 -11.84
C GLU A 137 -9.39 25.21 -10.90
N GLY A 138 -9.21 24.00 -11.39
CA GLY A 138 -8.57 22.89 -10.72
C GLY A 138 -8.98 21.57 -11.36
N THR A 139 -8.15 20.56 -11.16
CA THR A 139 -8.42 19.20 -11.64
C THR A 139 -8.27 18.22 -10.49
N VAL A 140 -9.24 17.34 -10.31
CA VAL A 140 -9.11 16.17 -9.43
C VAL A 140 -9.04 14.91 -10.28
N ILE A 141 -8.10 14.02 -9.94
CA ILE A 141 -7.97 12.71 -10.57
C ILE A 141 -7.98 11.64 -9.48
N PHE A 142 -9.02 10.82 -9.47
CA PHE A 142 -9.00 9.58 -8.71
C PHE A 142 -8.16 8.55 -9.46
N PHE A 143 -7.19 7.95 -8.81
CA PHE A 143 -6.43 6.83 -9.35
C PHE A 143 -6.82 5.54 -8.66
N GLY A 144 -7.38 4.59 -9.41
CA GLY A 144 -7.50 3.21 -8.98
C GLY A 144 -6.15 2.53 -9.09
N THR A 145 -5.53 2.24 -7.93
CA THR A 145 -4.16 1.74 -7.83
C THR A 145 -4.16 0.31 -7.31
N PRO A 146 -4.15 -0.70 -8.23
CA PRO A 146 -4.19 -2.12 -7.87
C PRO A 146 -2.87 -2.63 -7.31
N GLY A 147 -2.92 -3.75 -6.60
CA GLY A 147 -1.76 -4.56 -6.29
C GLY A 147 -0.77 -3.94 -5.29
N GLU A 148 -1.22 -3.20 -4.30
CA GLU A 148 -0.34 -2.72 -3.23
C GLU A 148 0.26 -3.91 -2.46
N GLU A 149 -0.58 -4.91 -2.13
CA GLU A 149 -0.23 -6.11 -1.38
C GLU A 149 0.65 -7.06 -2.19
N GLY A 150 1.93 -6.78 -2.19
CA GLY A 150 2.94 -7.63 -2.84
C GLY A 150 3.11 -7.43 -4.35
N GLY A 151 2.33 -6.54 -5.00
CA GLY A 151 2.42 -6.25 -6.42
C GLY A 151 3.18 -4.97 -6.78
N SER A 152 3.14 -3.95 -5.91
CA SER A 152 3.70 -2.60 -6.13
C SER A 152 3.12 -1.90 -7.37
N GLY A 153 1.79 -1.88 -7.51
CA GLY A 153 1.11 -1.31 -8.67
C GLY A 153 1.44 0.16 -8.92
N LYS A 154 1.50 0.99 -7.85
CA LYS A 154 1.86 2.40 -7.96
C LYS A 154 3.30 2.62 -8.46
N ALA A 155 4.23 1.69 -8.13
CA ALA A 155 5.59 1.77 -8.65
C ALA A 155 5.64 1.55 -10.17
N PHE A 156 4.84 0.62 -10.71
CA PHE A 156 4.67 0.46 -12.15
C PHE A 156 3.98 1.67 -12.79
N MET A 157 2.92 2.19 -12.15
CA MET A 157 2.18 3.37 -12.62
C MET A 157 3.08 4.61 -12.66
N ALA A 158 3.87 4.86 -11.59
CA ALA A 158 4.82 5.96 -11.51
C ALA A 158 5.92 5.86 -12.57
N ARG A 159 6.52 4.65 -12.74
CA ARG A 159 7.51 4.38 -13.78
C ARG A 159 7.01 4.74 -15.19
N ASP A 160 5.74 4.45 -15.44
CA ASP A 160 5.11 4.61 -16.74
C ASP A 160 4.35 5.95 -16.87
N GLY A 161 4.58 6.90 -15.93
CA GLY A 161 4.20 8.32 -16.05
C GLY A 161 2.76 8.66 -15.60
N ALA A 162 2.07 7.77 -14.87
CA ALA A 162 0.69 8.02 -14.46
C ALA A 162 0.51 9.27 -13.58
N PHE A 163 1.54 9.66 -12.85
CA PHE A 163 1.48 10.75 -11.86
C PHE A 163 2.22 12.02 -12.29
N ASP A 164 2.78 12.07 -13.50
CA ASP A 164 3.67 13.14 -13.95
C ASP A 164 3.01 14.54 -14.04
N GLU A 165 1.70 14.59 -14.23
CA GLU A 165 0.96 15.87 -14.33
C GLU A 165 0.54 16.45 -12.96
N LEU A 166 0.70 15.70 -11.86
CA LEU A 166 0.19 16.05 -10.57
C LEU A 166 0.97 17.20 -9.91
N ASP A 167 0.25 18.13 -9.31
CA ASP A 167 0.81 19.15 -8.43
C ASP A 167 0.92 18.65 -6.98
N MET A 168 0.07 17.71 -6.58
CA MET A 168 0.15 16.96 -5.32
C MET A 168 -0.66 15.67 -5.39
N ALA A 169 -0.33 14.71 -4.52
CA ALA A 169 -1.10 13.50 -4.32
C ALA A 169 -1.57 13.35 -2.87
N LEU A 170 -2.76 12.80 -2.72
CA LEU A 170 -3.41 12.51 -1.43
C LEU A 170 -3.65 11.02 -1.31
N CYS A 171 -3.36 10.50 -0.14
CA CYS A 171 -3.69 9.12 0.24
C CYS A 171 -4.11 9.06 1.70
N TRP A 172 -4.65 7.95 2.12
CA TRP A 172 -4.92 7.64 3.52
C TRP A 172 -4.75 6.14 3.75
N HIS A 173 -4.73 5.70 4.99
CA HIS A 173 -4.73 4.28 5.29
C HIS A 173 -5.59 3.97 6.52
N PRO A 174 -6.41 2.89 6.48
CA PRO A 174 -7.04 2.35 7.68
C PRO A 174 -6.00 2.07 8.77
N ASP A 175 -6.27 2.53 9.98
CA ASP A 175 -5.38 2.36 11.13
C ASP A 175 -6.17 2.25 12.44
N SER A 176 -5.48 2.21 13.54
CA SER A 176 -6.05 2.16 14.89
C SER A 176 -6.02 3.51 15.64
N SER A 177 -5.64 4.60 14.96
CA SER A 177 -5.56 5.96 15.50
C SER A 177 -5.76 6.99 14.39
N ASN A 178 -6.13 8.23 14.76
CA ASN A 178 -6.25 9.37 13.85
C ASN A 178 -4.98 10.22 13.89
N TYR A 179 -4.25 10.32 12.79
CA TYR A 179 -2.99 11.07 12.71
C TYR A 179 -2.61 11.40 11.26
N VAL A 180 -1.76 12.41 11.09
CA VAL A 180 -1.05 12.64 9.83
C VAL A 180 0.19 11.76 9.79
N ARG A 181 0.39 11.05 8.68
CA ARG A 181 1.52 10.13 8.54
C ARG A 181 2.84 10.89 8.54
N TYR A 182 3.70 10.54 9.49
CA TYR A 182 5.01 11.16 9.74
C TYR A 182 6.16 10.16 9.60
N ARG A 183 5.87 8.94 9.12
CA ARG A 183 6.87 7.87 9.00
C ARG A 183 7.09 7.51 7.54
N SER A 184 8.36 7.61 7.11
CA SER A 184 8.79 7.00 5.86
C SER A 184 8.74 5.47 5.98
N GLY A 185 8.53 4.79 4.85
CA GLY A 185 8.68 3.32 4.76
C GLY A 185 10.06 2.95 4.20
N LEU A 186 10.42 1.66 4.27
CA LEU A 186 11.62 1.16 3.60
C LEU A 186 11.37 1.00 2.10
N ALA A 187 12.38 1.36 1.29
CA ALA A 187 12.45 0.90 -0.09
C ALA A 187 12.69 -0.61 -0.13
N ASN A 188 12.14 -1.32 -1.11
CA ASN A 188 12.38 -2.75 -1.25
C ASN A 188 12.46 -3.22 -2.70
N TYR A 189 13.25 -4.28 -2.92
CA TYR A 189 13.33 -5.04 -4.17
C TYR A 189 12.96 -6.49 -3.92
N GLN A 190 12.12 -7.06 -4.77
CA GLN A 190 11.77 -8.48 -4.73
C GLN A 190 12.35 -9.18 -5.96
N ILE A 191 13.23 -10.14 -5.71
CA ILE A 191 14.03 -10.81 -6.73
C ILE A 191 13.89 -12.31 -6.56
N LYS A 192 13.62 -13.04 -7.65
CA LYS A 192 13.70 -14.49 -7.67
C LYS A 192 15.05 -14.91 -8.23
N TYR A 193 15.86 -15.61 -7.44
CA TYR A 193 17.08 -16.24 -7.89
C TYR A 193 16.80 -17.69 -8.26
N ILE A 194 17.33 -18.11 -9.39
CA ILE A 194 17.11 -19.41 -10.02
C ILE A 194 18.47 -20.03 -10.28
N PHE A 195 18.63 -21.27 -9.84
CA PHE A 195 19.86 -22.01 -10.03
C PHE A 195 19.56 -23.25 -10.89
N ASP A 196 20.39 -23.48 -11.92
CA ASP A 196 20.34 -24.64 -12.79
C ASP A 196 21.62 -25.46 -12.64
N GLY A 197 21.46 -26.71 -12.29
CA GLY A 197 22.50 -27.68 -12.04
C GLY A 197 22.43 -28.88 -12.97
N GLN A 198 22.81 -30.05 -12.45
CA GLN A 198 22.81 -31.31 -13.19
C GLN A 198 22.36 -32.46 -12.29
N ALA A 199 21.32 -33.19 -12.73
CA ALA A 199 20.84 -34.36 -12.02
C ALA A 199 21.86 -35.51 -12.04
N ALA A 200 21.91 -36.25 -10.94
CA ALA A 200 22.64 -37.51 -10.83
C ALA A 200 22.00 -38.37 -9.74
N HIS A 201 22.30 -39.66 -9.74
CA HIS A 201 21.94 -40.53 -8.61
C HIS A 201 22.83 -40.23 -7.42
N ALA A 202 22.26 -39.65 -6.37
CA ALA A 202 23.01 -39.11 -5.24
C ALA A 202 23.84 -40.16 -4.49
N GLY A 203 23.43 -41.44 -4.47
CA GLY A 203 24.17 -42.54 -3.86
C GLY A 203 25.16 -43.21 -4.79
N ALA A 204 24.86 -43.33 -6.08
CA ALA A 204 25.66 -44.10 -7.02
C ALA A 204 26.71 -43.28 -7.77
N THR A 205 26.33 -42.07 -8.24
CA THR A 205 27.19 -41.24 -9.08
C THR A 205 27.08 -39.75 -8.73
N PRO A 206 27.20 -39.38 -7.44
CA PRO A 206 27.02 -37.96 -6.99
C PRO A 206 28.01 -37.01 -7.67
N HIS A 207 29.20 -37.47 -8.01
CA HIS A 207 30.26 -36.69 -8.65
C HIS A 207 29.91 -36.19 -10.06
N LEU A 208 28.88 -36.77 -10.70
CA LEU A 208 28.34 -36.35 -11.99
C LEU A 208 27.26 -35.25 -11.81
N GLY A 209 26.73 -35.05 -10.61
CA GLY A 209 25.72 -34.07 -10.29
C GLY A 209 26.27 -32.67 -9.98
N ARG A 210 25.41 -31.67 -10.09
CA ARG A 210 25.59 -30.30 -9.59
C ARG A 210 24.28 -29.88 -8.96
N SER A 211 24.27 -29.73 -7.64
CA SER A 211 23.04 -29.44 -6.91
C SER A 211 22.69 -27.95 -6.95
N ALA A 212 21.57 -27.64 -7.55
CA ALA A 212 20.99 -26.30 -7.52
C ALA A 212 20.46 -25.95 -6.12
N LEU A 213 19.99 -26.93 -5.35
CA LEU A 213 19.53 -26.71 -3.98
C LEU A 213 20.69 -26.33 -3.07
N ASP A 214 21.88 -26.98 -3.23
CA ASP A 214 23.09 -26.59 -2.47
C ASP A 214 23.50 -25.13 -2.78
N ALA A 215 23.30 -24.68 -4.03
CA ALA A 215 23.55 -23.29 -4.39
C ALA A 215 22.60 -22.33 -3.65
N VAL A 216 21.30 -22.64 -3.56
CA VAL A 216 20.31 -21.87 -2.78
C VAL A 216 20.70 -21.85 -1.31
N GLU A 217 21.09 -22.98 -0.72
CA GLU A 217 21.51 -23.05 0.67
C GLU A 217 22.78 -22.21 0.95
N LEU A 218 23.79 -22.31 0.09
CA LEU A 218 25.00 -21.48 0.20
C LEU A 218 24.73 -19.99 0.03
N MET A 219 23.82 -19.60 -0.90
CA MET A 219 23.38 -18.22 -1.03
C MET A 219 22.71 -17.74 0.26
N ASN A 220 21.80 -18.54 0.81
CA ASN A 220 21.10 -18.21 2.06
C ASN A 220 22.08 -18.05 3.23
N VAL A 221 23.08 -18.92 3.35
CA VAL A 221 24.16 -18.81 4.35
C VAL A 221 25.02 -17.57 4.10
N GLY A 222 25.40 -17.29 2.86
CA GLY A 222 26.17 -16.10 2.50
C GLY A 222 25.47 -14.80 2.91
N VAL A 223 24.15 -14.73 2.74
CA VAL A 223 23.35 -13.58 3.18
C VAL A 223 23.33 -13.44 4.71
N GLN A 224 23.40 -14.53 5.50
CA GLN A 224 23.53 -14.40 6.97
C GLN A 224 24.84 -13.69 7.35
N PHE A 225 25.95 -13.97 6.67
CA PHE A 225 27.21 -13.23 6.89
C PHE A 225 27.12 -11.78 6.41
N LEU A 226 26.37 -11.49 5.34
CA LEU A 226 26.12 -10.12 4.90
C LEU A 226 25.42 -9.28 5.98
N ARG A 227 24.53 -9.89 6.78
CA ARG A 227 23.78 -9.19 7.84
C ARG A 227 24.68 -8.53 8.87
N GLU A 228 25.86 -9.11 9.17
CA GLU A 228 26.86 -8.54 10.08
C GLU A 228 27.49 -7.23 9.53
N HIS A 229 27.37 -6.99 8.22
CA HIS A 229 28.05 -5.92 7.50
C HIS A 229 27.07 -5.01 6.73
N MET A 230 25.86 -4.84 7.24
CA MET A 230 24.85 -3.91 6.72
C MET A 230 24.26 -3.07 7.87
N PRO A 231 23.72 -1.85 7.62
CA PRO A 231 23.06 -1.06 8.64
C PRO A 231 21.90 -1.79 9.33
N ASP A 232 21.67 -1.47 10.61
CA ASP A 232 20.67 -2.14 11.46
C ASP A 232 19.23 -2.02 10.93
N ASP A 233 18.92 -0.95 10.20
CA ASP A 233 17.61 -0.73 9.61
C ASP A 233 17.36 -1.54 8.33
N TYR A 234 18.39 -2.14 7.73
CA TYR A 234 18.22 -2.95 6.52
C TYR A 234 17.67 -4.33 6.86
N ARG A 235 16.94 -4.92 5.90
CA ARG A 235 16.38 -6.27 6.04
C ARG A 235 16.56 -7.06 4.75
N VAL A 236 16.88 -8.33 4.88
CA VAL A 236 16.88 -9.28 3.77
C VAL A 236 16.12 -10.52 4.22
N HIS A 237 15.03 -10.84 3.53
CA HIS A 237 14.21 -12.02 3.81
C HIS A 237 14.22 -12.92 2.59
N TYR A 238 13.97 -14.21 2.77
CA TYR A 238 13.82 -15.13 1.65
C TYR A 238 12.83 -16.26 1.95
N ALA A 239 12.34 -16.85 0.86
CA ALA A 239 11.56 -18.08 0.90
C ALA A 239 12.02 -18.97 -0.27
N ILE A 240 12.30 -20.25 -0.02
CA ILE A 240 12.57 -21.21 -1.08
C ILE A 240 11.25 -21.55 -1.75
N THR A 241 11.14 -21.28 -3.07
CA THR A 241 9.91 -21.47 -3.85
C THR A 241 9.91 -22.74 -4.65
N ASP A 242 11.10 -23.27 -4.98
CA ASP A 242 11.28 -24.60 -5.59
C ASP A 242 12.58 -25.24 -5.07
N THR A 243 12.49 -26.46 -4.59
CA THR A 243 13.63 -27.25 -4.11
C THR A 243 14.18 -28.22 -5.15
N GLY A 244 13.62 -28.25 -6.36
CA GLY A 244 13.98 -29.19 -7.42
C GLY A 244 13.45 -30.61 -7.22
N GLY A 245 12.47 -30.79 -6.34
CA GLY A 245 11.85 -32.06 -6.02
C GLY A 245 12.03 -32.50 -4.56
N PHE A 246 11.40 -33.61 -4.19
CA PHE A 246 11.34 -34.14 -2.82
C PHE A 246 12.09 -35.46 -2.61
N SER A 247 12.79 -35.97 -3.64
CA SER A 247 13.50 -37.25 -3.58
C SER A 247 14.96 -37.05 -3.23
N PRO A 248 15.44 -37.41 -2.00
CA PRO A 248 16.78 -37.09 -1.53
C PRO A 248 17.87 -37.93 -2.24
N ASN A 249 17.50 -38.96 -2.99
CA ASN A 249 18.42 -39.80 -3.80
C ASN A 249 18.67 -39.22 -5.21
N VAL A 250 18.13 -38.03 -5.52
CA VAL A 250 18.37 -37.30 -6.76
C VAL A 250 19.12 -35.99 -6.42
N VAL A 251 20.25 -35.72 -7.09
CA VAL A 251 20.87 -34.39 -7.06
C VAL A 251 19.98 -33.42 -7.79
N GLN A 252 19.53 -32.35 -7.14
CA GLN A 252 18.54 -31.44 -7.65
C GLN A 252 19.09 -30.58 -8.80
N PRO A 253 18.55 -30.72 -10.03
CA PRO A 253 19.06 -29.98 -11.19
C PRO A 253 18.50 -28.54 -11.30
N HIS A 254 17.54 -28.20 -10.48
CA HIS A 254 16.89 -26.89 -10.47
C HIS A 254 16.47 -26.51 -9.06
N ALA A 255 16.58 -25.22 -8.69
CA ALA A 255 16.00 -24.69 -7.46
C ALA A 255 15.76 -23.18 -7.58
N GLU A 256 14.74 -22.69 -6.87
CA GLU A 256 14.38 -21.27 -6.85
C GLU A 256 14.26 -20.74 -5.42
N VAL A 257 14.71 -19.50 -5.20
CA VAL A 257 14.54 -18.77 -3.95
C VAL A 257 14.11 -17.33 -4.22
N LEU A 258 13.04 -16.90 -3.55
CA LEU A 258 12.51 -15.54 -3.64
C LEU A 258 13.09 -14.71 -2.49
N TYR A 259 13.72 -13.59 -2.81
CA TYR A 259 14.28 -12.63 -1.87
C TYR A 259 13.47 -11.35 -1.81
N LEU A 260 13.34 -10.77 -0.63
CA LEU A 260 12.86 -9.42 -0.40
C LEU A 260 13.97 -8.64 0.32
N ILE A 261 14.55 -7.67 -0.37
CA ILE A 261 15.70 -6.85 0.05
C ILE A 261 15.18 -5.47 0.40
N ARG A 262 15.48 -4.96 1.60
CA ARG A 262 14.97 -3.68 2.11
C ARG A 262 16.09 -2.79 2.63
N ALA A 263 16.02 -1.49 2.31
CA ALA A 263 16.89 -0.47 2.87
C ALA A 263 16.11 0.84 3.07
N THR A 264 16.73 1.84 3.68
CA THR A 264 16.05 3.08 4.05
C THR A 264 15.70 3.97 2.86
N THR A 265 16.47 3.89 1.76
CA THR A 265 16.27 4.67 0.55
C THR A 265 16.48 3.84 -0.73
N ASN A 266 15.99 4.35 -1.88
CA ASN A 266 16.21 3.73 -3.19
C ASN A 266 17.69 3.49 -3.52
N PRO A 267 18.62 4.46 -3.37
CA PRO A 267 20.03 4.21 -3.64
C PRO A 267 20.64 3.11 -2.76
N GLU A 268 20.22 3.04 -1.51
CA GLU A 268 20.73 2.06 -0.54
C GLU A 268 20.22 0.64 -0.83
N VAL A 269 18.93 0.49 -1.17
CA VAL A 269 18.41 -0.84 -1.53
C VAL A 269 19.04 -1.35 -2.83
N LYS A 270 19.32 -0.47 -3.79
CA LYS A 270 20.04 -0.81 -5.02
C LYS A 270 21.46 -1.29 -4.72
N ALA A 271 22.19 -0.59 -3.85
CA ALA A 271 23.53 -1.00 -3.42
C ALA A 271 23.53 -2.35 -2.67
N LEU A 272 22.53 -2.56 -1.81
CA LEU A 272 22.38 -3.84 -1.08
C LEU A 272 22.03 -4.98 -2.05
N TYR A 273 21.15 -4.73 -3.03
CA TYR A 273 20.79 -5.69 -4.07
C TYR A 273 22.01 -6.20 -4.87
N GLU A 274 22.94 -5.31 -5.25
CA GLU A 274 24.17 -5.72 -5.94
C GLU A 274 25.04 -6.65 -5.07
N ARG A 275 25.13 -6.41 -3.76
CA ARG A 275 25.83 -7.30 -2.84
C ARG A 275 25.16 -8.68 -2.72
N VAL A 276 23.83 -8.74 -2.77
CA VAL A 276 23.09 -10.01 -2.77
C VAL A 276 23.31 -10.76 -4.10
N ASN A 277 23.33 -10.05 -5.25
CA ASN A 277 23.68 -10.62 -6.55
C ASN A 277 25.08 -11.25 -6.57
N ASP A 278 26.06 -10.62 -5.93
CA ASP A 278 27.42 -11.18 -5.86
C ASP A 278 27.49 -12.44 -4.99
N ILE A 279 26.67 -12.52 -3.93
CA ILE A 279 26.53 -13.75 -3.14
C ILE A 279 25.93 -14.88 -3.98
N ALA A 280 24.89 -14.58 -4.79
CA ALA A 280 24.27 -15.57 -5.68
C ALA A 280 25.27 -16.12 -6.71
N LYS A 281 26.04 -15.22 -7.37
CA LYS A 281 27.13 -15.61 -8.28
C LYS A 281 28.19 -16.47 -7.57
N GLY A 282 28.56 -16.11 -6.33
CA GLY A 282 29.50 -16.87 -5.53
C GLY A 282 28.99 -18.28 -5.20
N ALA A 283 27.72 -18.42 -4.85
CA ALA A 283 27.08 -19.71 -4.59
C ALA A 283 27.06 -20.60 -5.84
N ALA A 284 26.72 -20.04 -7.01
CA ALA A 284 26.78 -20.74 -8.28
C ALA A 284 28.18 -21.23 -8.63
N LEU A 285 29.19 -20.39 -8.42
CA LEU A 285 30.60 -20.75 -8.65
C LEU A 285 31.05 -21.91 -7.75
N MET A 286 30.71 -21.88 -6.46
CA MET A 286 31.07 -22.94 -5.50
C MET A 286 30.44 -24.27 -5.81
N THR A 287 29.21 -24.29 -6.35
CA THR A 287 28.47 -25.53 -6.66
C THR A 287 28.65 -26.01 -8.11
N GLY A 288 29.25 -25.17 -8.97
CA GLY A 288 29.34 -25.46 -10.41
C GLY A 288 27.98 -25.43 -11.12
N THR A 289 27.02 -24.66 -10.59
CA THR A 289 25.70 -24.41 -11.19
C THR A 289 25.71 -23.13 -12.01
N LYS A 290 24.58 -22.84 -12.68
CA LYS A 290 24.35 -21.55 -13.36
C LYS A 290 23.30 -20.77 -12.60
N GLU A 291 23.58 -19.51 -12.32
CA GLU A 291 22.64 -18.59 -11.70
C GLU A 291 22.06 -17.65 -12.76
N HIS A 292 20.77 -17.40 -12.66
CA HIS A 292 20.11 -16.25 -13.25
C HIS A 292 19.00 -15.78 -12.30
N HIS A 293 18.51 -14.54 -12.49
CA HIS A 293 17.48 -14.00 -11.62
C HIS A 293 16.43 -13.21 -12.38
N GLU A 294 15.22 -13.16 -11.80
CA GLU A 294 14.10 -12.38 -12.28
C GLU A 294 13.82 -11.23 -11.29
N PHE A 295 13.82 -10.01 -11.80
CA PHE A 295 13.31 -8.87 -11.04
C PHE A 295 11.78 -8.94 -11.03
N ILE A 296 11.17 -9.05 -9.84
CA ILE A 296 9.72 -9.23 -9.71
C ILE A 296 9.01 -7.90 -9.55
N LYS A 297 9.42 -7.12 -8.55
CA LYS A 297 8.86 -5.82 -8.22
C LYS A 297 9.81 -5.02 -7.33
N ALA A 298 9.53 -3.73 -7.20
CA ALA A 298 10.16 -2.88 -6.20
C ALA A 298 9.17 -1.82 -5.72
N CYS A 299 9.43 -1.20 -4.58
CA CYS A 299 8.83 0.09 -4.24
C CYS A 299 9.85 1.00 -3.56
N SER A 300 9.65 2.29 -3.74
CA SER A 300 10.48 3.35 -3.18
C SER A 300 10.14 3.58 -1.71
N ASN A 301 11.07 4.15 -0.95
CA ASN A 301 10.75 4.74 0.35
C ASN A 301 9.79 5.93 0.18
N ILE A 302 8.97 6.21 1.20
CA ILE A 302 8.07 7.36 1.18
C ILE A 302 8.87 8.64 1.41
N VAL A 303 8.66 9.63 0.54
CA VAL A 303 9.14 11.01 0.71
C VAL A 303 8.07 11.78 1.46
N LEU A 304 8.37 12.16 2.69
CA LEU A 304 7.49 12.96 3.53
C LEU A 304 7.53 14.44 3.11
N ASN A 305 6.42 15.17 3.28
CA ASN A 305 6.29 16.56 2.88
C ASN A 305 5.68 17.39 4.01
N LEU A 306 6.53 17.95 4.85
CA LEU A 306 6.11 18.67 6.06
C LEU A 306 5.10 19.81 5.78
N PRO A 307 5.25 20.66 4.74
CA PRO A 307 4.24 21.67 4.44
C PRO A 307 2.83 21.14 4.21
N LEU A 308 2.69 19.98 3.53
CA LEU A 308 1.38 19.35 3.33
C LEU A 308 0.88 18.65 4.59
N GLU A 309 1.78 18.08 5.39
CA GLU A 309 1.44 17.47 6.68
C GLU A 309 0.87 18.50 7.67
N GLU A 310 1.45 19.70 7.75
CA GLU A 310 0.94 20.80 8.56
C GLU A 310 -0.47 21.25 8.12
N VAL A 311 -0.71 21.31 6.81
CA VAL A 311 -2.03 21.66 6.27
C VAL A 311 -3.06 20.56 6.59
N MET A 312 -2.71 19.29 6.38
CA MET A 312 -3.58 18.18 6.68
C MET A 312 -3.90 18.07 8.18
N GLN A 313 -2.93 18.31 9.05
CA GLN A 313 -3.13 18.36 10.50
C GLN A 313 -4.15 19.45 10.88
N GLY A 314 -4.01 20.65 10.32
CA GLY A 314 -4.97 21.75 10.56
C GLY A 314 -6.38 21.41 10.06
N VAL A 315 -6.50 20.66 8.96
CA VAL A 315 -7.80 20.17 8.47
C VAL A 315 -8.39 19.13 9.41
N MET A 316 -7.59 18.17 9.90
CA MET A 316 -8.04 17.17 10.88
C MET A 316 -8.51 17.80 12.19
N GLU A 317 -7.85 18.88 12.65
CA GLU A 317 -8.26 19.65 13.82
C GLU A 317 -9.58 20.41 13.57
N ALA A 318 -9.78 20.92 12.36
CA ALA A 318 -10.99 21.66 11.99
C ALA A 318 -12.22 20.76 11.86
N ILE A 319 -12.08 19.60 11.19
CA ILE A 319 -13.21 18.71 10.88
C ILE A 319 -13.53 17.76 12.05
N GLU A 320 -12.59 17.48 12.92
CA GLU A 320 -12.67 16.57 14.07
C GLU A 320 -13.08 15.11 13.70
N PRO A 321 -12.40 14.09 14.22
CA PRO A 321 -12.71 12.70 13.95
C PRO A 321 -14.04 12.27 14.59
N PRO A 322 -14.71 11.25 14.01
CA PRO A 322 -15.88 10.63 14.61
C PRO A 322 -15.60 10.14 16.04
N ARG A 323 -16.63 10.17 16.90
CA ARG A 323 -16.57 9.62 18.24
C ARG A 323 -17.30 8.28 18.29
N ALA A 324 -16.66 7.29 18.91
CA ALA A 324 -17.23 5.96 19.02
C ALA A 324 -18.42 5.94 19.97
N THR A 325 -19.51 5.31 19.55
CA THR A 325 -20.67 5.02 20.38
C THR A 325 -20.34 3.93 21.42
N GLU A 326 -21.15 3.80 22.47
CA GLU A 326 -20.97 2.74 23.47
C GLU A 326 -21.12 1.34 22.84
N GLU A 327 -21.99 1.16 21.83
CA GLU A 327 -22.17 -0.10 21.12
C GLU A 327 -20.90 -0.47 20.33
N GLU A 328 -20.29 0.48 19.63
CA GLU A 328 -19.04 0.29 18.89
C GLU A 328 -17.88 -0.03 19.86
N GLN A 329 -17.80 0.67 20.98
CA GLN A 329 -16.81 0.38 22.01
C GLN A 329 -17.00 -1.01 22.61
N ALA A 330 -18.24 -1.42 22.87
CA ALA A 330 -18.56 -2.75 23.40
C ALA A 330 -18.16 -3.85 22.40
N PHE A 331 -18.46 -3.67 21.11
CA PHE A 331 -18.03 -4.58 20.05
C PHE A 331 -16.50 -4.71 20.00
N CYS A 332 -15.79 -3.58 19.97
CA CYS A 332 -14.34 -3.54 19.95
C CYS A 332 -13.71 -4.16 21.21
N ARG A 333 -14.31 -3.97 22.37
CA ARG A 333 -13.89 -4.60 23.64
C ARG A 333 -13.95 -6.14 23.55
N GLU A 334 -15.00 -6.71 22.94
CA GLU A 334 -15.07 -8.14 22.70
C GLU A 334 -14.05 -8.62 21.67
N LEU A 335 -13.82 -7.86 20.60
CA LEU A 335 -12.85 -8.22 19.56
C LEU A 335 -11.42 -8.23 20.11
N ILE A 336 -11.04 -7.27 20.96
CA ILE A 336 -9.71 -7.19 21.60
C ILE A 336 -9.37 -8.43 22.42
N LYS A 337 -10.34 -9.12 23.01
CA LYS A 337 -10.10 -10.38 23.74
C LYS A 337 -9.50 -11.49 22.88
N THR A 338 -9.56 -11.34 21.54
CA THR A 338 -8.98 -12.28 20.59
C THR A 338 -7.57 -11.90 20.13
N PHE A 339 -7.05 -10.78 20.59
CA PHE A 339 -5.71 -10.33 20.20
C PHE A 339 -4.62 -11.11 20.97
N PRO A 340 -3.38 -11.18 20.45
CA PRO A 340 -2.27 -11.72 21.22
C PRO A 340 -2.11 -10.98 22.56
N ALA A 341 -1.74 -11.69 23.60
CA ALA A 341 -1.59 -11.12 24.95
C ALA A 341 -0.56 -9.98 24.99
N GLU A 342 0.44 -10.05 24.13
CA GLU A 342 1.53 -9.07 24.00
C GLU A 342 1.16 -7.87 23.11
N SER A 343 -0.07 -7.79 22.59
CA SER A 343 -0.50 -6.70 21.69
C SER A 343 -0.49 -5.33 22.37
N GLY A 344 -0.64 -5.29 23.69
CA GLY A 344 -0.76 -4.04 24.44
C GLY A 344 -2.14 -3.39 24.30
N ALA A 345 -3.14 -4.08 23.73
CA ALA A 345 -4.50 -3.58 23.62
C ALA A 345 -5.16 -3.49 25.02
N ASP A 346 -5.87 -2.37 25.27
CA ASP A 346 -6.56 -2.11 26.52
C ASP A 346 -8.08 -2.25 26.35
N PRO A 347 -8.72 -3.27 26.97
CA PRO A 347 -10.17 -3.42 26.90
C PRO A 347 -10.97 -2.27 27.52
N GLU A 348 -10.40 -1.52 28.46
CA GLU A 348 -11.06 -0.35 29.04
C GLU A 348 -11.06 0.85 28.08
N ARG A 349 -10.12 0.86 27.11
CA ARG A 349 -10.01 1.87 26.05
C ARG A 349 -9.79 1.22 24.69
N PRO A 350 -10.79 0.53 24.16
CA PRO A 350 -10.62 -0.29 22.95
C PRO A 350 -10.44 0.55 21.66
N ILE A 351 -10.96 1.76 21.61
CA ILE A 351 -10.89 2.67 20.48
C ILE A 351 -10.14 3.94 20.89
N HIS A 352 -9.20 4.37 20.07
CA HIS A 352 -8.48 5.65 20.18
C HIS A 352 -9.03 6.60 19.11
N ASP A 353 -10.13 7.27 19.40
CA ASP A 353 -10.84 8.15 18.47
C ASP A 353 -10.38 9.62 18.51
N GLU A 354 -9.43 9.95 19.36
CA GLU A 354 -8.80 11.28 19.38
C GLU A 354 -7.81 11.47 18.23
N LEU A 355 -7.63 12.72 17.81
CA LEU A 355 -6.58 13.13 16.90
C LEU A 355 -5.24 13.22 17.64
N LEU A 356 -4.22 12.53 17.14
CA LEU A 356 -2.85 12.68 17.62
C LEU A 356 -2.21 13.94 17.06
N PRO A 357 -1.31 14.60 17.82
CA PRO A 357 -0.57 15.75 17.33
C PRO A 357 0.40 15.35 16.22
N LEU A 358 0.72 16.28 15.33
CA LEU A 358 1.76 16.09 14.32
C LEU A 358 3.09 15.72 14.99
N SER A 359 3.70 14.66 14.54
CA SER A 359 4.92 14.11 15.11
C SER A 359 6.12 14.38 14.20
N PRO A 360 7.35 14.50 14.76
CA PRO A 360 8.56 14.58 13.95
C PRO A 360 8.72 13.37 13.03
N HIS A 361 9.30 13.60 11.85
CA HIS A 361 9.57 12.52 10.89
C HIS A 361 10.37 11.39 11.52
N ALA A 362 9.98 10.17 11.20
CA ALA A 362 10.60 8.95 11.70
C ALA A 362 10.64 7.87 10.60
N LEU A 363 11.39 6.80 10.86
CA LEU A 363 11.44 5.62 10.00
C LEU A 363 10.42 4.58 10.45
N SER A 364 9.76 3.93 9.50
CA SER A 364 9.00 2.69 9.67
C SER A 364 9.68 1.57 8.90
N HIS A 365 9.67 0.35 9.45
CA HIS A 365 10.23 -0.81 8.77
C HIS A 365 9.24 -1.48 7.80
N GLY A 366 8.00 -1.01 7.72
CA GLY A 366 7.05 -1.36 6.68
C GLY A 366 7.42 -0.72 5.34
N SER A 367 6.73 -1.09 4.28
CA SER A 367 6.87 -0.50 2.95
C SER A 367 5.48 -0.29 2.37
N SER A 368 5.32 0.70 1.51
CA SER A 368 4.14 0.90 0.67
C SER A 368 4.58 1.52 -0.65
N ASP A 369 3.94 1.12 -1.73
CA ASP A 369 4.22 1.65 -3.06
C ASP A 369 3.68 3.09 -3.26
N VAL A 370 2.97 3.67 -2.28
CA VAL A 370 2.72 5.12 -2.21
C VAL A 370 4.04 5.89 -2.23
N GLY A 371 5.13 5.26 -1.78
CA GLY A 371 6.47 5.80 -1.92
C GLY A 371 6.76 6.26 -3.35
N ASP A 372 6.45 5.46 -4.36
CA ASP A 372 6.75 5.80 -5.75
C ASP A 372 5.96 7.03 -6.24
N ALA A 373 4.71 7.22 -5.83
CA ALA A 373 3.97 8.45 -6.10
C ALA A 373 4.62 9.65 -5.40
N SER A 374 5.10 9.49 -4.15
CA SER A 374 5.77 10.54 -3.39
C SER A 374 7.12 10.96 -3.97
N TRP A 375 7.76 10.11 -4.78
CA TRP A 375 8.96 10.46 -5.54
C TRP A 375 8.65 11.22 -6.84
N VAL A 376 7.38 11.25 -7.29
CA VAL A 376 6.97 12.00 -8.49
C VAL A 376 6.45 13.39 -8.13
N CYS A 377 5.64 13.50 -7.06
CA CYS A 377 5.05 14.78 -6.62
C CYS A 377 4.90 14.85 -5.10
N PRO A 378 4.78 16.06 -4.52
CA PRO A 378 4.46 16.23 -3.11
C PRO A 378 3.25 15.39 -2.72
N THR A 379 3.40 14.50 -1.74
CA THR A 379 2.37 13.55 -1.33
C THR A 379 2.17 13.61 0.19
N VAL A 380 0.92 13.54 0.63
CA VAL A 380 0.58 13.50 2.06
C VAL A 380 -0.47 12.43 2.33
N GLN A 381 -0.39 11.81 3.53
CA GLN A 381 -1.28 10.75 3.97
C GLN A 381 -1.77 10.99 5.39
N CYS A 382 -3.01 10.52 5.69
CA CYS A 382 -3.47 10.34 7.06
C CYS A 382 -3.77 8.86 7.36
N GLY A 383 -3.71 8.51 8.65
CA GLY A 383 -4.33 7.32 9.21
C GLY A 383 -5.60 7.69 9.93
N THR A 384 -6.63 6.85 9.87
CA THR A 384 -7.85 7.04 10.67
C THR A 384 -8.21 5.78 11.46
N ALA A 385 -8.82 5.96 12.62
CA ALA A 385 -9.12 4.91 13.58
C ALA A 385 -10.27 4.00 13.12
N THR A 386 -10.02 3.19 12.08
CA THR A 386 -10.99 2.22 11.55
C THR A 386 -11.06 0.95 12.38
N TRP A 387 -10.04 0.69 13.20
CA TRP A 387 -9.89 -0.54 14.00
C TRP A 387 -9.68 -0.25 15.48
N PRO A 388 -9.96 -1.23 16.36
CA PRO A 388 -9.53 -1.17 17.75
C PRO A 388 -8.04 -0.94 17.87
N PHE A 389 -7.62 -0.24 18.92
CA PHE A 389 -6.22 0.04 19.14
C PHE A 389 -5.39 -1.25 19.26
N HIS A 390 -4.23 -1.29 18.60
CA HIS A 390 -3.38 -2.47 18.49
C HIS A 390 -3.98 -3.68 17.76
N THR A 391 -4.97 -3.48 16.88
CA THR A 391 -5.42 -4.54 15.98
C THR A 391 -4.23 -5.10 15.20
N PRO A 392 -3.99 -6.43 15.23
CA PRO A 392 -2.93 -7.03 14.43
C PRO A 392 -3.14 -6.73 12.95
N GLY A 393 -2.13 -6.20 12.27
CA GLY A 393 -2.19 -6.01 10.82
C GLY A 393 -2.33 -7.34 10.08
N HIS A 394 -2.94 -7.32 8.88
CA HIS A 394 -3.17 -8.50 8.04
C HIS A 394 -3.84 -9.66 8.80
N SER A 395 -4.92 -9.36 9.49
CA SER A 395 -5.61 -10.31 10.37
C SER A 395 -7.09 -10.45 10.02
N TRP A 396 -7.70 -11.56 10.50
CA TRP A 396 -9.14 -11.76 10.39
C TRP A 396 -9.92 -10.69 11.17
N GLN A 397 -9.34 -10.13 12.24
CA GLN A 397 -9.91 -9.05 13.02
C GLN A 397 -10.06 -7.78 12.16
N ALA A 398 -9.00 -7.38 11.44
CA ALA A 398 -9.06 -6.27 10.52
C ALA A 398 -10.09 -6.51 9.40
N THR A 399 -10.12 -7.71 8.81
CA THR A 399 -11.15 -8.08 7.81
C THR A 399 -12.56 -7.97 8.38
N SER A 400 -12.78 -8.42 9.63
CA SER A 400 -14.09 -8.35 10.29
C SER A 400 -14.56 -6.91 10.47
N MET A 401 -13.66 -5.99 10.83
CA MET A 401 -13.96 -4.57 11.01
C MET A 401 -14.38 -3.88 9.71
N GLY A 402 -13.89 -4.34 8.56
CA GLY A 402 -14.09 -3.70 7.26
C GLY A 402 -15.55 -3.52 6.81
N THR A 403 -16.53 -4.10 7.51
CA THR A 403 -17.97 -3.95 7.26
C THR A 403 -18.71 -3.19 8.35
N THR A 404 -18.03 -2.74 9.39
CA THR A 404 -18.67 -2.03 10.52
C THR A 404 -18.90 -0.55 10.17
N GLU A 405 -19.98 0.02 10.73
CA GLU A 405 -20.25 1.45 10.55
C GLU A 405 -19.13 2.31 11.14
N TRP A 406 -18.53 1.89 12.25
CA TRP A 406 -17.34 2.55 12.80
C TRP A 406 -16.23 2.69 11.77
N ALA A 407 -15.83 1.59 11.12
CA ALA A 407 -14.77 1.60 10.12
C ALA A 407 -15.16 2.45 8.89
N MET A 408 -16.39 2.32 8.40
CA MET A 408 -16.89 3.10 7.25
C MET A 408 -17.02 4.59 7.59
N SER A 409 -17.42 4.98 8.80
CA SER A 409 -17.48 6.38 9.21
C SER A 409 -16.11 7.03 9.27
N ASN A 410 -15.10 6.31 9.74
CA ASN A 410 -13.71 6.77 9.77
C ASN A 410 -13.08 6.82 8.36
N ALA A 411 -13.49 5.96 7.45
CA ALA A 411 -13.09 6.06 6.03
C ALA A 411 -13.72 7.28 5.35
N ARG A 412 -14.99 7.61 5.63
CA ARG A 412 -15.62 8.87 5.17
C ARG A 412 -14.95 10.10 5.79
N TYR A 413 -14.55 10.03 7.06
CA TYR A 413 -13.76 11.07 7.70
C TYR A 413 -12.42 11.28 6.99
N ALA A 414 -11.69 10.21 6.64
CA ALA A 414 -10.47 10.30 5.83
C ALA A 414 -10.74 11.00 4.48
N GLY A 415 -11.87 10.69 3.84
CA GLY A 415 -12.32 11.38 2.63
C GLY A 415 -12.50 12.89 2.84
N LYS A 416 -13.12 13.31 3.96
CA LYS A 416 -13.26 14.73 4.33
C LYS A 416 -11.91 15.41 4.56
N VAL A 417 -10.99 14.73 5.24
CA VAL A 417 -9.63 15.24 5.52
C VAL A 417 -8.86 15.46 4.23
N MET A 418 -8.85 14.48 3.32
CA MET A 418 -8.18 14.61 2.03
C MET A 418 -8.81 15.73 1.18
N ALA A 419 -10.14 15.78 1.09
CA ALA A 419 -10.83 16.84 0.36
C ALA A 419 -10.55 18.22 0.95
N GLY A 420 -10.60 18.37 2.26
CA GLY A 420 -10.27 19.61 2.93
C GLY A 420 -8.82 20.06 2.68
N THR A 421 -7.86 19.11 2.68
CA THR A 421 -6.47 19.39 2.34
C THR A 421 -6.31 19.88 0.90
N ALA A 422 -7.01 19.25 -0.05
CA ALA A 422 -7.07 19.69 -1.44
C ALA A 422 -7.65 21.10 -1.57
N ILE A 423 -8.78 21.36 -0.91
CA ILE A 423 -9.43 22.68 -0.93
C ILE A 423 -8.49 23.75 -0.40
N GLN A 424 -7.76 23.52 0.69
CA GLN A 424 -6.76 24.44 1.20
C GLN A 424 -5.66 24.76 0.17
N ALA A 425 -5.18 23.71 -0.55
CA ALA A 425 -4.16 23.85 -1.58
C ALA A 425 -4.67 24.61 -2.83
N ILE A 426 -5.97 24.46 -3.18
CA ILE A 426 -6.60 25.23 -4.26
C ILE A 426 -6.81 26.70 -3.85
N GLU A 427 -7.21 26.94 -2.60
CA GLU A 427 -7.46 28.28 -2.07
C GLU A 427 -6.18 29.11 -1.88
N ASP A 428 -5.08 28.47 -1.52
CA ASP A 428 -3.80 29.11 -1.23
C ASP A 428 -2.64 28.47 -2.01
N PRO A 429 -2.27 29.03 -3.17
CA PRO A 429 -1.17 28.52 -3.99
C PRO A 429 0.21 28.50 -3.30
N GLU A 430 0.39 29.26 -2.21
CA GLU A 430 1.65 29.24 -1.47
C GLU A 430 1.88 27.90 -0.76
N ILE A 431 0.81 27.13 -0.48
CA ILE A 431 0.91 25.78 0.07
C ILE A 431 1.67 24.87 -0.91
N LEU A 432 1.23 24.81 -2.17
CA LEU A 432 1.90 24.00 -3.19
C LEU A 432 3.32 24.49 -3.50
N LYS A 433 3.53 25.78 -3.49
CA LYS A 433 4.87 26.34 -3.68
C LYS A 433 5.86 25.90 -2.57
N LYS A 434 5.41 25.89 -1.32
CA LYS A 434 6.19 25.37 -0.19
C LYS A 434 6.39 23.87 -0.28
N ALA A 435 5.34 23.12 -0.62
CA ALA A 435 5.39 21.67 -0.78
C ALA A 435 6.40 21.26 -1.86
N TRP A 436 6.41 21.92 -3.01
CA TRP A 436 7.39 21.69 -4.07
C TRP A 436 8.81 22.14 -3.70
N ALA A 437 8.96 23.16 -2.87
CA ALA A 437 10.28 23.58 -2.38
C ALA A 437 10.88 22.50 -1.45
N ASP A 438 10.09 21.96 -0.55
CA ASP A 438 10.46 20.86 0.36
C ASP A 438 10.77 19.57 -0.42
N TYR A 439 9.90 19.20 -1.37
CA TYR A 439 10.11 18.07 -2.26
C TYR A 439 11.45 18.13 -3.01
N ARG A 440 11.80 19.30 -3.59
CA ARG A 440 13.07 19.44 -4.33
C ARG A 440 14.31 19.31 -3.44
N GLN A 441 14.20 19.58 -2.16
CA GLN A 441 15.29 19.33 -1.20
C GLN A 441 15.44 17.82 -0.93
N SER A 442 14.33 17.11 -0.79
CA SER A 442 14.32 15.67 -0.53
C SER A 442 14.60 14.83 -1.78
N CYS A 443 14.20 15.31 -2.96
CA CYS A 443 14.34 14.63 -4.26
C CYS A 443 15.09 15.49 -5.29
N PRO A 444 16.35 15.87 -5.05
CA PRO A 444 17.09 16.80 -5.91
C PRO A 444 17.31 16.27 -7.34
N ASN A 445 17.29 14.96 -7.53
CA ASN A 445 17.49 14.28 -8.81
C ASN A 445 16.19 13.79 -9.46
N GLY A 446 15.03 14.05 -8.83
CA GLY A 446 13.74 13.52 -9.26
C GLY A 446 13.59 12.02 -9.07
N TYR A 447 12.55 11.45 -9.67
CA TYR A 447 12.23 10.03 -9.57
C TYR A 447 13.10 9.17 -10.49
N ASP A 448 13.89 8.26 -9.92
CA ASP A 448 14.59 7.18 -10.63
C ASP A 448 13.83 5.87 -10.34
N ALA A 449 13.02 5.44 -11.31
CA ALA A 449 12.14 4.28 -11.13
C ALA A 449 12.94 3.03 -10.77
N PRO A 450 12.64 2.36 -9.63
CA PRO A 450 13.39 1.21 -9.19
C PRO A 450 13.13 -0.05 -10.03
N ILE A 451 11.99 -0.11 -10.73
CA ILE A 451 11.59 -1.26 -11.55
C ILE A 451 12.12 -1.09 -13.00
N PRO A 452 12.90 -2.07 -13.54
CA PRO A 452 13.32 -2.04 -14.93
C PRO A 452 12.14 -1.97 -15.91
N LYS A 453 12.34 -1.30 -17.06
CA LYS A 453 11.27 -1.04 -18.06
C LYS A 453 10.67 -2.29 -18.70
N ASP A 454 11.43 -3.38 -18.79
CA ASP A 454 11.01 -4.65 -19.35
C ASP A 454 10.21 -5.53 -18.35
N VAL A 455 10.29 -5.23 -17.08
CA VAL A 455 9.52 -5.92 -16.04
C VAL A 455 8.05 -5.52 -16.11
N LYS A 456 7.16 -6.51 -16.08
CA LYS A 456 5.70 -6.33 -16.11
C LYS A 456 5.05 -6.74 -14.80
N PRO A 457 3.94 -6.07 -14.40
CA PRO A 457 3.16 -6.50 -13.24
C PRO A 457 2.69 -7.95 -13.43
N ARG A 458 2.80 -8.74 -12.38
CA ARG A 458 2.39 -10.16 -12.40
C ARG A 458 1.39 -10.42 -11.28
N ALA A 459 0.25 -11.00 -11.63
CA ALA A 459 -0.74 -11.46 -10.66
C ALA A 459 -0.14 -12.53 -9.72
N ILE A 460 -0.47 -12.44 -8.45
CA ILE A 460 -0.16 -13.50 -7.48
C ILE A 460 -1.23 -14.57 -7.63
N THR A 461 -0.94 -15.61 -8.40
CA THR A 461 -1.91 -16.67 -8.77
C THR A 461 -1.71 -18.00 -8.04
N LYS A 462 -0.60 -18.16 -7.31
CA LYS A 462 -0.37 -19.35 -6.47
C LYS A 462 -0.53 -18.97 -5.01
N LEU A 463 -1.54 -19.51 -4.42
CA LEU A 463 -1.79 -19.57 -2.98
C LEU A 463 -1.28 -20.87 -2.42
#